data_d98330b5aa8fef6b58db63c4988d3b7d
#
_entry.id   d98330b5aa8fef6b58db63c4988d3b7d
#
_cell.length_a   1.000
_cell.length_b   1.000
_cell.length_c   1.000
_cell.angle_alpha   90.00
_cell.angle_beta   90.00
_cell.angle_gamma   90.00
#
_symmetry.space_group_name_H-M   'P 1'
#
loop_
_entity.id
_entity.type
_entity.pdbx_description
1 polymer ?
#
loop_
_entity_poly.entity_id
_entity_poly.type
_entity_poly.pdbx_seq_one_letter_code
_entity_poly.pdbx_strand_id
1 'polypeptide(L)'
;LNEDWYGHNNSTLNFIRPDHPTDPFEYYIIQNNESNAGQSLGATAQFGAIYGDYLFIISKQDQDAGDGLSPGESAETRQGGRIVVADAQTMEIKSRIPIIRANEKGVSIADGRSFVGVDETKGYVGTSNVIYILSFSPFEITGRIEGTENPLITGDEDNADGVGPLYQNQIGMMLRT
;
A
#
# COMPACT_ATOMS: atom_id res chain seq x y z
N LEU A 1 -11.85 5.56 -1.59
CA LEU A 1 -11.10 4.69 -0.69
C LEU A 1 -11.41 5.08 0.75
N ASN A 2 -11.70 4.11 1.59
CA ASN A 2 -11.88 4.29 3.02
C ASN A 2 -10.68 3.70 3.74
N GLU A 3 -10.02 4.51 4.55
CA GLU A 3 -8.81 4.12 5.28
C GLU A 3 -9.09 3.06 6.33
N ASP A 4 -10.23 3.21 6.98
CA ASP A 4 -10.66 2.43 8.14
C ASP A 4 -9.75 2.58 9.38
N TRP A 5 -10.16 2.00 10.52
CA TRP A 5 -9.46 2.24 11.76
C TRP A 5 -8.33 1.24 11.98
N TYR A 6 -7.15 1.78 12.30
CA TYR A 6 -5.93 1.03 12.58
C TYR A 6 -6.18 -0.23 13.44
N GLY A 7 -5.87 -1.39 12.86
CA GLY A 7 -5.96 -2.69 13.54
C GLY A 7 -7.37 -3.26 13.72
N HIS A 8 -8.42 -2.58 13.25
CA HIS A 8 -9.80 -3.02 13.47
C HIS A 8 -10.49 -3.57 12.23
N ASN A 9 -10.35 -2.92 11.10
CA ASN A 9 -11.02 -3.33 9.87
C ASN A 9 -10.09 -3.21 8.66
N ASN A 10 -10.38 -3.98 7.63
CA ASN A 10 -9.73 -3.82 6.35
C ASN A 10 -10.30 -2.61 5.60
N SER A 11 -9.44 -1.95 4.84
CA SER A 11 -9.83 -0.83 4.00
C SER A 11 -10.83 -1.24 2.93
N THR A 12 -11.65 -0.29 2.51
CA THR A 12 -12.76 -0.53 1.57
C THR A 12 -12.84 0.54 0.50
N LEU A 13 -13.59 0.27 -0.56
CA LEU A 13 -13.90 1.21 -1.62
C LEU A 13 -15.39 1.53 -1.64
N ASN A 14 -15.71 2.77 -1.99
CA ASN A 14 -17.06 3.17 -2.38
C ASN A 14 -17.07 3.60 -3.83
N PHE A 15 -18.13 3.22 -4.53
CA PHE A 15 -18.42 3.69 -5.88
C PHE A 15 -19.39 4.86 -5.84
N ILE A 16 -19.08 5.87 -6.64
CA ILE A 16 -19.99 6.98 -6.95
C ILE A 16 -20.25 6.91 -8.45
N ARG A 17 -21.51 6.83 -8.84
CA ARG A 17 -21.91 6.87 -10.25
C ARG A 17 -22.07 8.32 -10.70
N PRO A 18 -21.25 8.81 -11.62
CA PRO A 18 -21.33 10.21 -12.05
C PRO A 18 -22.63 10.56 -12.77
N ASP A 19 -23.26 9.58 -13.43
CA ASP A 19 -24.54 9.71 -14.13
C ASP A 19 -25.77 9.61 -13.20
N HIS A 20 -25.56 9.16 -11.96
CA HIS A 20 -26.56 9.04 -10.91
C HIS A 20 -26.07 9.63 -9.58
N PRO A 21 -25.75 10.93 -9.52
CA PRO A 21 -25.06 11.52 -8.37
C PRO A 21 -25.90 11.58 -7.08
N THR A 22 -27.20 11.32 -7.18
CA THR A 22 -28.14 11.30 -6.04
C THR A 22 -28.37 9.90 -5.48
N ASP A 23 -27.87 8.87 -6.15
CA ASP A 23 -28.01 7.51 -5.67
C ASP A 23 -27.12 7.31 -4.42
N PRO A 24 -27.51 6.43 -3.50
CA PRO A 24 -26.65 6.05 -2.40
C PRO A 24 -25.32 5.52 -2.90
N PHE A 25 -24.24 5.79 -2.16
CA PHE A 25 -22.94 5.20 -2.48
C PHE A 25 -23.02 3.68 -2.45
N GLU A 26 -22.51 3.04 -3.49
CA GLU A 26 -22.32 1.60 -3.45
C GLU A 26 -21.08 1.29 -2.62
N TYR A 27 -21.29 0.56 -1.54
CA TYR A 27 -20.20 0.03 -0.75
C TYR A 27 -19.58 -1.15 -1.49
N TYR A 28 -18.29 -1.04 -1.81
CA TYR A 28 -17.57 -2.06 -2.55
C TYR A 28 -16.29 -2.45 -1.81
N ILE A 29 -16.13 -3.75 -1.62
CA ILE A 29 -14.88 -4.34 -1.16
C ILE A 29 -14.32 -5.11 -2.35
N ILE A 30 -13.04 -5.00 -2.60
CA ILE A 30 -12.38 -5.74 -3.71
C ILE A 30 -12.65 -7.26 -3.62
N GLN A 31 -12.84 -7.79 -2.41
CA GLN A 31 -13.23 -9.19 -2.20
C GLN A 31 -14.60 -9.58 -2.80
N ASN A 32 -15.43 -8.63 -3.19
CA ASN A 32 -16.68 -8.92 -3.91
C ASN A 32 -16.43 -9.45 -5.32
N ASN A 33 -15.23 -9.27 -5.86
CA ASN A 33 -14.82 -9.95 -7.08
C ASN A 33 -14.44 -11.40 -6.75
N GLU A 34 -15.11 -12.37 -7.39
CA GLU A 34 -14.88 -13.81 -7.14
C GLU A 34 -13.42 -14.21 -7.34
N SER A 35 -12.73 -13.57 -8.30
CA SER A 35 -11.30 -13.79 -8.56
C SER A 35 -10.39 -13.40 -7.39
N ASN A 36 -10.89 -12.61 -6.45
CA ASN A 36 -10.15 -12.12 -5.29
C ASN A 36 -10.49 -12.86 -3.99
N ALA A 37 -11.16 -14.00 -4.08
CA ALA A 37 -11.59 -14.75 -2.90
C ALA A 37 -10.45 -14.95 -1.89
N GLY A 38 -10.69 -14.54 -0.64
CA GLY A 38 -9.71 -14.63 0.43
C GLY A 38 -8.61 -13.56 0.42
N GLN A 39 -8.69 -12.54 -0.43
CA GLN A 39 -7.74 -11.43 -0.47
C GLN A 39 -8.38 -10.15 0.05
N SER A 40 -7.61 -9.30 0.71
CA SER A 40 -8.04 -7.99 1.21
C SER A 40 -7.26 -6.84 0.58
N LEU A 41 -7.77 -5.61 0.76
CA LEU A 41 -7.04 -4.38 0.43
C LEU A 41 -5.91 -4.08 1.43
N GLY A 42 -5.85 -4.81 2.54
CA GLY A 42 -5.01 -4.46 3.66
C GLY A 42 -5.70 -3.49 4.62
N ALA A 43 -5.07 -3.25 5.75
CA ALA A 43 -5.56 -2.32 6.76
C ALA A 43 -4.90 -0.95 6.62
N THR A 44 -5.64 0.08 6.96
CA THR A 44 -5.16 1.47 6.99
C THR A 44 -4.59 1.92 5.63
N ALA A 45 -5.38 1.76 4.55
CA ALA A 45 -4.99 2.25 3.24
C ALA A 45 -4.95 3.77 3.22
N GLN A 46 -3.77 4.31 2.91
CA GLN A 46 -3.51 5.75 2.94
C GLN A 46 -3.75 6.42 1.58
N PHE A 47 -3.59 5.68 0.51
CA PHE A 47 -3.62 6.27 -0.82
C PHE A 47 -4.16 5.29 -1.85
N GLY A 48 -4.93 5.82 -2.79
CA GLY A 48 -5.41 5.08 -3.95
C GLY A 48 -5.32 5.94 -5.20
N ALA A 49 -4.81 5.37 -6.28
CA ALA A 49 -4.71 6.05 -7.57
C ALA A 49 -4.89 5.08 -8.73
N ILE A 50 -5.56 5.53 -9.79
CA ILE A 50 -5.56 4.85 -11.07
C ILE A 50 -4.42 5.41 -11.91
N TYR A 51 -3.61 4.52 -12.46
CA TYR A 51 -2.57 4.86 -13.42
C TYR A 51 -2.48 3.78 -14.49
N GLY A 52 -2.62 4.17 -15.75
CA GLY A 52 -2.84 3.20 -16.84
C GLY A 52 -4.09 2.36 -16.58
N ASP A 53 -3.96 1.07 -16.73
CA ASP A 53 -5.05 0.10 -16.56
C ASP A 53 -5.18 -0.42 -15.11
N TYR A 54 -4.43 0.15 -14.17
CA TYR A 54 -4.34 -0.38 -12.82
C TYR A 54 -4.79 0.62 -11.74
N LEU A 55 -5.44 0.08 -10.72
CA LEU A 55 -5.71 0.74 -9.46
C LEU A 55 -4.62 0.32 -8.45
N PHE A 56 -3.84 1.27 -8.00
CA PHE A 56 -2.82 1.09 -6.96
C PHE A 56 -3.40 1.53 -5.63
N ILE A 57 -3.33 0.67 -4.62
CA ILE A 57 -3.74 0.96 -3.25
C ILE A 57 -2.54 0.77 -2.35
N ILE A 58 -2.19 1.82 -1.62
CA ILE A 58 -1.04 1.86 -0.74
C ILE A 58 -1.54 1.85 0.70
N SER A 59 -1.17 0.84 1.45
CA SER A 59 -1.53 0.68 2.85
C SER A 59 -0.36 0.96 3.77
N LYS A 60 -0.68 1.51 4.94
CA LYS A 60 0.27 1.80 6.00
C LYS A 60 0.68 0.53 6.74
N GLN A 61 -0.24 -0.41 6.88
CA GLN A 61 0.00 -1.68 7.56
C GLN A 61 0.25 -2.82 6.58
N ASP A 62 1.05 -3.78 7.00
CA ASP A 62 1.36 -5.01 6.28
C ASP A 62 0.49 -6.19 6.74
N GLN A 63 -0.48 -5.97 7.61
CA GLN A 63 -1.39 -6.97 8.16
C GLN A 63 -2.84 -6.62 7.84
N ASP A 64 -3.66 -7.65 7.71
CA ASP A 64 -5.10 -7.48 7.67
C ASP A 64 -5.67 -7.30 9.08
N ALA A 65 -6.74 -6.54 9.17
CA ALA A 65 -7.46 -6.40 10.43
C ALA A 65 -8.09 -7.72 10.83
N GLY A 66 -8.00 -8.03 12.10
CA GLY A 66 -8.66 -9.22 12.67
C GLY A 66 -7.95 -10.54 12.48
N ASP A 67 -6.76 -10.55 11.90
CA ASP A 67 -5.97 -11.77 11.72
C ASP A 67 -5.44 -12.36 13.02
N GLY A 68 -5.67 -11.69 14.14
CA GLY A 68 -5.24 -12.15 15.45
C GLY A 68 -3.73 -12.26 15.63
N LEU A 69 -2.97 -11.72 14.68
CA LEU A 69 -1.52 -11.74 14.71
C LEU A 69 -1.01 -10.77 15.77
N SER A 70 -0.33 -11.34 16.74
CA SER A 70 0.38 -10.54 17.74
C SER A 70 1.58 -9.85 17.10
N PRO A 71 1.98 -8.66 17.59
CA PRO A 71 3.23 -8.05 17.18
C PRO A 71 4.38 -9.04 17.32
N GLY A 72 5.05 -9.36 16.20
CA GLY A 72 6.20 -10.29 16.18
C GLY A 72 5.93 -11.65 15.56
N GLU A 73 4.73 -11.97 15.10
CA GLU A 73 4.50 -13.18 14.31
C GLU A 73 5.07 -13.04 12.91
N SER A 74 5.45 -14.19 12.31
CA SER A 74 6.27 -14.19 11.08
C SER A 74 5.52 -13.56 9.88
N ALA A 75 6.27 -12.94 8.99
CA ALA A 75 5.77 -12.37 7.75
C ALA A 75 5.02 -13.39 6.85
N GLU A 76 5.29 -14.67 7.02
CA GLU A 76 4.69 -15.76 6.24
C GLU A 76 3.20 -15.96 6.51
N THR A 77 2.71 -15.52 7.66
CA THR A 77 1.30 -15.63 8.04
C THR A 77 0.51 -14.34 7.81
N ARG A 78 1.16 -13.28 7.38
CA ARG A 78 0.53 -11.98 7.16
C ARG A 78 -0.21 -11.96 5.83
N GLN A 79 -1.45 -11.53 5.84
CA GLN A 79 -2.28 -11.38 4.64
C GLN A 79 -2.49 -9.93 4.33
N GLY A 80 -2.23 -8.97 4.80
CA GLY A 80 -2.36 -7.59 4.39
C GLY A 80 -1.29 -7.17 3.40
N GLY A 81 -1.52 -6.13 2.71
CA GLY A 81 -0.61 -5.62 1.70
C GLY A 81 -0.30 -4.16 1.90
N ARG A 82 0.96 -3.79 1.81
CA ARG A 82 1.37 -2.38 1.69
C ARG A 82 1.03 -1.84 0.31
N ILE A 83 1.06 -2.71 -0.70
CA ILE A 83 0.64 -2.36 -2.05
C ILE A 83 -0.28 -3.44 -2.58
N VAL A 84 -1.48 -3.05 -2.99
CA VAL A 84 -2.38 -3.89 -3.78
C VAL A 84 -2.51 -3.25 -5.15
N VAL A 85 -2.32 -4.05 -6.20
CA VAL A 85 -2.52 -3.64 -7.58
C VAL A 85 -3.71 -4.42 -8.13
N ALA A 86 -4.74 -3.72 -8.54
CA ALA A 86 -5.90 -4.32 -9.17
C ALA A 86 -6.10 -3.76 -10.59
N ASP A 87 -6.74 -4.52 -11.43
CA ASP A 87 -7.27 -4.02 -12.70
C ASP A 87 -8.32 -2.94 -12.41
N ALA A 88 -8.18 -1.77 -13.03
CA ALA A 88 -9.03 -0.63 -12.73
C ALA A 88 -10.47 -0.76 -13.23
N GLN A 89 -10.73 -1.68 -14.15
CA GLN A 89 -12.06 -1.93 -14.71
C GLN A 89 -12.77 -3.10 -14.02
N THR A 90 -12.05 -4.19 -13.82
CA THR A 90 -12.62 -5.43 -13.27
C THR A 90 -12.47 -5.55 -11.77
N MET A 91 -11.61 -4.75 -11.16
CA MET A 91 -11.22 -4.83 -9.73
C MET A 91 -10.60 -6.19 -9.34
N GLU A 92 -10.14 -6.95 -10.32
CA GLU A 92 -9.38 -8.17 -10.07
C GLU A 92 -7.98 -7.82 -9.56
N ILE A 93 -7.56 -8.41 -8.44
CA ILE A 93 -6.21 -8.19 -7.91
C ILE A 93 -5.20 -8.88 -8.82
N LYS A 94 -4.27 -8.11 -9.34
CA LYS A 94 -3.18 -8.57 -10.19
C LYS A 94 -1.90 -8.84 -9.40
N SER A 95 -1.69 -8.10 -8.33
CA SER A 95 -0.52 -8.30 -7.48
C SER A 95 -0.75 -7.78 -6.06
N ARG A 96 -0.04 -8.38 -5.12
CA ARG A 96 0.07 -7.91 -3.74
C ARG A 96 1.53 -7.92 -3.33
N ILE A 97 1.98 -6.81 -2.77
CA ILE A 97 3.29 -6.69 -2.14
C ILE A 97 3.04 -6.50 -0.64
N PRO A 98 3.07 -7.57 0.14
CA PRO A 98 2.64 -7.53 1.54
C PRO A 98 3.54 -6.67 2.42
N ILE A 99 4.80 -6.54 2.05
CA ILE A 99 5.77 -5.69 2.75
C ILE A 99 6.57 -4.93 1.68
N ILE A 100 6.51 -3.58 1.72
CA ILE A 100 7.27 -2.74 0.78
C ILE A 100 8.77 -2.97 0.99
N ARG A 101 9.22 -2.94 2.23
CA ARG A 101 10.59 -3.25 2.63
C ARG A 101 10.63 -3.81 4.03
N ALA A 102 11.37 -4.88 4.22
CA ALA A 102 11.71 -5.44 5.52
C ALA A 102 13.23 -5.41 5.71
N ASN A 103 13.66 -5.32 6.96
CA ASN A 103 15.07 -5.51 7.33
C ASN A 103 15.45 -7.00 7.33
N GLU A 104 16.71 -7.32 7.63
CA GLU A 104 17.23 -8.70 7.71
C GLU A 104 16.48 -9.57 8.73
N LYS A 105 15.82 -8.96 9.71
CA LYS A 105 15.02 -9.66 10.73
C LYS A 105 13.57 -9.89 10.28
N GLY A 106 13.19 -9.47 9.07
CA GLY A 106 11.83 -9.56 8.57
C GLY A 106 10.88 -8.48 9.13
N VAL A 107 11.40 -7.48 9.83
CA VAL A 107 10.60 -6.39 10.39
C VAL A 107 10.35 -5.35 9.29
N SER A 108 9.09 -4.97 9.08
CA SER A 108 8.75 -3.91 8.14
C SER A 108 9.34 -2.56 8.60
N ILE A 109 10.05 -1.90 7.69
CA ILE A 109 10.72 -0.62 7.94
C ILE A 109 10.18 0.52 7.09
N ALA A 110 9.14 0.29 6.29
CA ALA A 110 8.59 1.28 5.38
C ALA A 110 7.06 1.23 5.37
N ASP A 111 6.42 2.21 6.01
CA ASP A 111 4.99 2.44 5.92
C ASP A 111 4.62 3.09 4.59
N GLY A 112 3.65 2.54 3.86
CA GLY A 112 3.16 3.14 2.63
C GLY A 112 2.41 4.45 2.87
N ARG A 113 2.64 5.47 2.02
CA ARG A 113 2.03 6.80 2.16
C ARG A 113 1.39 7.31 0.88
N SER A 114 2.04 7.14 -0.25
CA SER A 114 1.58 7.69 -1.52
C SER A 114 2.14 6.92 -2.70
N PHE A 115 1.58 7.18 -3.87
CA PHE A 115 2.03 6.60 -5.13
C PHE A 115 1.93 7.65 -6.24
N VAL A 116 2.85 7.60 -7.18
CA VAL A 116 2.76 8.32 -8.45
C VAL A 116 3.28 7.46 -9.60
N GLY A 117 2.49 7.33 -10.66
CA GLY A 117 2.93 6.70 -11.88
C GLY A 117 3.92 7.59 -12.63
N VAL A 118 4.99 7.00 -13.14
CA VAL A 118 6.06 7.73 -13.85
C VAL A 118 5.98 7.50 -15.36
N ASP A 119 5.98 6.25 -15.76
CA ASP A 119 5.86 5.81 -17.15
C ASP A 119 5.15 4.45 -17.22
N GLU A 120 5.06 3.85 -18.39
CA GLU A 120 4.37 2.57 -18.62
C GLU A 120 5.02 1.39 -17.88
N THR A 121 6.21 1.56 -17.35
CA THR A 121 6.99 0.47 -16.75
C THR A 121 7.15 0.59 -15.25
N LYS A 122 6.93 1.77 -14.66
CA LYS A 122 7.20 2.03 -13.25
C LYS A 122 6.42 3.18 -12.63
N GLY A 123 6.33 3.14 -11.32
CA GLY A 123 5.90 4.22 -10.46
C GLY A 123 6.79 4.39 -9.23
N TYR A 124 6.53 5.43 -8.46
CA TYR A 124 7.20 5.70 -7.20
C TYR A 124 6.24 5.55 -6.04
N VAL A 125 6.73 4.94 -4.98
CA VAL A 125 5.98 4.73 -3.73
C VAL A 125 6.64 5.53 -2.62
N GLY A 126 5.95 6.55 -2.14
CA GLY A 126 6.38 7.34 -0.99
C GLY A 126 6.08 6.57 0.31
N THR A 127 7.04 6.57 1.21
CA THR A 127 6.93 5.86 2.48
C THR A 127 7.35 6.74 3.68
N SER A 128 7.31 6.16 4.88
CA SER A 128 7.86 6.78 6.07
C SER A 128 9.38 6.97 6.00
N ASN A 129 10.08 6.19 5.19
CA ASN A 129 11.55 6.16 5.14
C ASN A 129 12.12 6.86 3.93
N VAL A 130 11.68 6.48 2.73
CA VAL A 130 12.31 6.82 1.46
C VAL A 130 11.30 6.64 0.32
N ILE A 131 11.61 7.10 -0.86
CA ILE A 131 10.83 6.80 -2.07
C ILE A 131 11.36 5.51 -2.70
N TYR A 132 10.49 4.51 -2.82
CA TYR A 132 10.79 3.26 -3.52
C TYR A 132 10.34 3.30 -4.97
N ILE A 133 11.02 2.49 -5.81
CA ILE A 133 10.71 2.29 -7.22
C ILE A 133 9.90 1.00 -7.35
N LEU A 134 8.67 1.11 -7.83
CA LEU A 134 7.79 -0.01 -8.15
C LEU A 134 7.83 -0.28 -9.65
N SER A 135 8.31 -1.45 -10.04
CA SER A 135 8.18 -1.96 -11.42
C SER A 135 6.74 -2.44 -11.66
N PHE A 136 6.27 -2.37 -12.90
CA PHE A 136 4.95 -2.88 -13.29
C PHE A 136 5.00 -4.23 -14.03
N SER A 137 6.20 -4.75 -14.33
CA SER A 137 6.34 -6.04 -15.00
C SER A 137 7.67 -6.73 -14.63
N PRO A 138 7.68 -7.59 -13.63
CA PRO A 138 6.59 -7.88 -12.68
C PRO A 138 6.32 -6.71 -11.72
N PHE A 139 5.19 -6.77 -11.00
CA PHE A 139 4.94 -5.81 -9.92
C PHE A 139 5.81 -6.13 -8.70
N GLU A 140 6.89 -5.37 -8.54
CA GLU A 140 7.84 -5.56 -7.45
C GLU A 140 8.61 -4.27 -7.13
N ILE A 141 9.11 -4.16 -5.91
CA ILE A 141 10.02 -3.09 -5.52
C ILE A 141 11.42 -3.42 -6.05
N THR A 142 11.92 -2.58 -6.96
CA THR A 142 13.21 -2.79 -7.63
C THR A 142 14.36 -1.94 -7.09
N GLY A 143 14.05 -0.94 -6.27
CA GLY A 143 15.06 -0.05 -5.73
C GLY A 143 14.45 1.13 -4.97
N ARG A 144 15.30 2.08 -4.64
CA ARG A 144 14.94 3.34 -3.97
C ARG A 144 15.57 4.54 -4.66
N ILE A 145 15.04 5.72 -4.42
CA ILE A 145 15.61 6.97 -4.91
C ILE A 145 16.54 7.54 -3.82
N GLU A 146 17.83 7.57 -4.11
CA GLU A 146 18.84 8.14 -3.22
C GLU A 146 18.57 9.62 -2.95
N GLY A 147 18.87 10.07 -1.74
CA GLY A 147 18.67 11.46 -1.32
C GLY A 147 17.24 11.78 -0.91
N THR A 148 16.35 10.78 -0.82
CA THR A 148 14.97 10.94 -0.32
C THR A 148 14.76 10.31 1.05
N GLU A 149 15.83 9.89 1.71
CA GLU A 149 15.81 9.23 3.00
C GLU A 149 15.28 10.17 4.10
N ASN A 150 14.48 9.62 4.99
CA ASN A 150 14.03 10.35 6.17
C ASN A 150 15.23 10.61 7.11
N PRO A 151 15.62 11.88 7.34
CA PRO A 151 16.79 12.21 8.14
C PRO A 151 16.67 11.86 9.63
N LEU A 152 15.47 11.50 10.09
CA LEU A 152 15.23 11.08 11.48
C LEU A 152 15.44 9.58 11.67
N ILE A 153 15.63 8.83 10.61
CA ILE A 153 15.96 7.41 10.69
C ILE A 153 17.49 7.32 10.73
N THR A 154 18.01 6.90 11.87
CA THR A 154 19.44 6.72 12.07
C THR A 154 19.84 5.27 11.83
N GLY A 155 20.87 5.09 11.04
CA GLY A 155 21.39 3.78 10.71
C GLY A 155 21.14 3.39 9.27
N ASP A 156 21.70 2.25 8.92
CA ASP A 156 21.49 1.65 7.62
C ASP A 156 20.08 1.04 7.58
N GLU A 157 19.46 1.07 6.43
CA GLU A 157 18.10 0.59 6.21
C GLU A 157 17.92 -0.86 6.71
N ASP A 158 18.93 -1.71 6.52
CA ASP A 158 18.88 -3.11 6.91
C ASP A 158 18.99 -3.32 8.43
N ASN A 159 19.47 -2.31 9.15
CA ASN A 159 19.59 -2.32 10.61
C ASN A 159 18.51 -1.47 11.32
N ALA A 160 17.61 -0.85 10.60
CA ALA A 160 16.52 -0.10 11.20
C ALA A 160 15.60 -1.02 12.04
N ASP A 161 15.26 -0.56 13.23
CA ASP A 161 14.28 -1.23 14.10
C ASP A 161 12.86 -0.70 13.80
N GLY A 162 12.22 -1.25 12.77
CA GLY A 162 10.87 -0.88 12.37
C GLY A 162 10.79 0.42 11.56
N VAL A 163 9.60 0.98 11.48
CA VAL A 163 9.35 2.25 10.77
C VAL A 163 9.87 3.42 11.59
N GLY A 164 10.45 4.40 10.90
CA GLY A 164 10.98 5.60 11.55
C GLY A 164 9.91 6.40 12.30
N PRO A 165 10.31 7.55 12.88
CA PRO A 165 9.39 8.36 13.67
C PRO A 165 8.10 8.63 12.92
N LEU A 166 7.02 8.05 13.43
CA LEU A 166 5.70 8.21 12.86
C LEU A 166 5.37 9.70 12.81
N TYR A 167 4.94 10.18 11.67
CA TYR A 167 4.47 11.54 11.45
C TYR A 167 5.51 12.65 11.22
N GLN A 168 6.80 12.34 11.14
CA GLN A 168 7.83 13.35 10.86
C GLN A 168 8.63 13.00 9.60
N ASN A 169 8.84 13.99 8.73
CA ASN A 169 9.63 13.90 7.50
C ASN A 169 9.26 12.70 6.57
N GLN A 170 7.99 12.31 6.58
CA GLN A 170 7.49 11.26 5.70
C GLN A 170 7.25 11.82 4.29
N ILE A 171 7.38 10.95 3.30
CA ILE A 171 7.01 11.30 1.93
C ILE A 171 5.48 11.34 1.86
N GLY A 172 4.93 12.53 1.84
CA GLY A 172 3.50 12.77 1.70
C GLY A 172 3.02 12.54 0.26
N MET A 173 2.18 13.45 -0.24
CA MET A 173 1.68 13.37 -1.60
C MET A 173 2.80 13.68 -2.60
N MET A 174 2.92 12.85 -3.64
CA MET A 174 3.77 13.10 -4.80
C MET A 174 2.90 13.50 -5.99
N LEU A 175 3.39 14.44 -6.79
CA LEU A 175 2.72 14.90 -8.01
C LEU A 175 3.67 14.75 -9.20
N ARG A 176 3.10 14.36 -10.34
CA ARG A 176 3.75 14.43 -11.63
C ARG A 176 3.46 15.79 -12.25
N THR A 177 4.48 16.52 -12.63
CA THR A 177 4.39 17.80 -13.35
C THR A 177 4.59 17.57 -14.84
#